data_438f8c0f12baf5a2399527fc15f33d8d
#
_entry.id   438f8c0f12baf5a2399527fc15f33d8d
#
_cell.length_a   1.000
_cell.length_b   1.000
_cell.length_c   1.000
_cell.angle_alpha   90.00
_cell.angle_beta   90.00
_cell.angle_gamma   90.00
#
_symmetry.space_group_name_H-M   'P 1'
#
loop_
_entity.id
_entity.type
_entity.pdbx_description
1 polymer ?
#
loop_
_entity_poly.entity_id
_entity_poly.type
_entity_poly.pdbx_seq_one_letter_code
_entity_poly.pdbx_strand_id
1 'polypeptide(L)'
;YGLNLHDSITLGRIFSIHYFEYMSDFSFEGESHNFWEFVCVDKGEVDVTRGKNHTILKKGDLVFHKPNEFHNVNATGHIAPNLVVISFECHDDAMYFFNDRILRIDETERNLLADIIIEARRCFDCRLDDPYLQNMPLKDSDVFGAQQMIKLYLQHFLIHLIRRYSNPVVLPKKLLKTEAPKATKSKSDAEVFNRVTDYLESHLTTHVTIDQI
;
A
#
# COMPACT_ATOMS: atom_id res chain seq x y z
N TYR A 1 28.21 16.37 2.91
CA TYR A 1 28.20 14.95 2.51
C TYR A 1 26.76 14.49 2.45
N GLY A 2 26.33 13.96 1.29
CA GLY A 2 25.00 13.39 1.08
C GLY A 2 25.04 11.87 1.25
N LEU A 3 23.88 11.27 1.65
CA LEU A 3 23.66 9.84 1.67
C LEU A 3 22.76 9.46 0.49
N ASN A 4 23.17 8.47 -0.28
CA ASN A 4 22.28 7.90 -1.29
C ASN A 4 21.31 6.94 -0.61
N LEU A 5 20.00 7.17 -0.80
CA LEU A 5 18.95 6.26 -0.38
C LEU A 5 18.79 5.15 -1.41
N HIS A 6 18.48 3.95 -0.95
CA HIS A 6 18.27 2.78 -1.80
C HIS A 6 16.83 2.31 -1.70
N ASP A 7 16.25 1.95 -2.83
CA ASP A 7 14.94 1.33 -2.90
C ASP A 7 15.04 -0.13 -2.47
N SER A 8 14.17 -0.56 -1.57
CA SER A 8 14.02 -1.97 -1.15
C SER A 8 12.97 -2.71 -1.96
N ILE A 9 12.07 -1.97 -2.60
CA ILE A 9 11.04 -2.45 -3.51
C ILE A 9 10.96 -1.47 -4.67
N THR A 10 11.16 -1.99 -5.88
CA THR A 10 11.09 -1.21 -7.12
C THR A 10 9.92 -1.71 -7.95
N LEU A 11 8.92 -0.87 -8.11
CA LEU A 11 7.76 -1.19 -8.96
C LEU A 11 8.05 -0.86 -10.41
N GLY A 12 7.78 -1.83 -11.27
CA GLY A 12 7.76 -1.66 -12.72
C GLY A 12 6.42 -1.12 -13.21
N ARG A 13 5.72 -1.93 -14.01
CA ARG A 13 4.41 -1.58 -14.58
C ARG A 13 3.27 -1.86 -13.61
N ILE A 14 2.19 -1.08 -13.70
CA ILE A 14 0.87 -1.42 -13.16
C ILE A 14 0.04 -1.95 -14.32
N PHE A 15 -0.60 -3.11 -14.15
CA PHE A 15 -1.46 -3.72 -15.16
C PHE A 15 -2.92 -3.41 -14.92
N SER A 16 -3.37 -3.48 -13.65
CA SER A 16 -4.73 -3.10 -13.28
C SER A 16 -4.80 -2.56 -11.86
N ILE A 17 -5.77 -1.70 -11.63
CA ILE A 17 -6.22 -1.25 -10.32
C ILE A 17 -7.73 -1.33 -10.32
N HIS A 18 -8.30 -2.19 -9.48
CA HIS A 18 -9.73 -2.40 -9.41
C HIS A 18 -10.26 -2.13 -8.00
N TYR A 19 -11.46 -1.59 -7.95
CA TYR A 19 -12.32 -1.60 -6.78
C TYR A 19 -13.67 -2.19 -7.18
N PHE A 20 -13.86 -3.45 -6.88
CA PHE A 20 -15.07 -4.18 -7.25
C PHE A 20 -16.11 -4.14 -6.13
N GLU A 21 -17.36 -3.95 -6.54
CA GLU A 21 -18.54 -4.16 -5.72
C GLU A 21 -19.34 -5.28 -6.36
N TYR A 22 -19.02 -6.51 -6.00
CA TYR A 22 -19.64 -7.68 -6.60
C TYR A 22 -20.98 -8.05 -5.99
N MET A 23 -21.78 -8.75 -6.77
CA MET A 23 -22.99 -9.41 -6.26
C MET A 23 -22.62 -10.70 -5.51
N SER A 24 -23.52 -11.18 -4.66
CA SER A 24 -23.28 -12.37 -3.83
C SER A 24 -23.15 -13.68 -4.61
N ASP A 25 -23.49 -13.69 -5.89
CA ASP A 25 -23.38 -14.83 -6.81
C ASP A 25 -22.24 -14.69 -7.85
N PHE A 26 -21.36 -13.71 -7.66
CA PHE A 26 -20.23 -13.49 -8.56
C PHE A 26 -19.31 -14.72 -8.61
N SER A 27 -18.91 -15.11 -9.81
CA SER A 27 -17.93 -16.17 -10.04
C SER A 27 -17.00 -15.77 -11.18
N PHE A 28 -15.72 -15.98 -10.95
CA PHE A 28 -14.66 -15.80 -11.93
C PHE A 28 -13.95 -17.12 -12.17
N GLU A 29 -13.86 -17.54 -13.45
CA GLU A 29 -13.26 -18.85 -13.81
C GLU A 29 -11.79 -18.95 -13.43
N GLY A 30 -11.12 -17.84 -13.34
CA GLY A 30 -9.71 -17.74 -12.94
C GLY A 30 -8.78 -17.50 -14.11
N GLU A 31 -7.56 -17.14 -13.76
CA GLU A 31 -6.50 -16.79 -14.69
C GLU A 31 -5.12 -17.13 -14.14
N SER A 32 -4.11 -16.97 -14.98
CA SER A 32 -2.70 -17.03 -14.61
C SER A 32 -1.92 -16.05 -15.49
N HIS A 33 -1.08 -15.24 -14.88
CA HIS A 33 -0.28 -14.23 -15.56
C HIS A 33 1.12 -14.12 -14.94
N ASN A 34 2.07 -13.49 -15.61
CA ASN A 34 3.48 -13.45 -15.21
C ASN A 34 3.88 -12.24 -14.34
N PHE A 35 2.93 -11.67 -13.61
CA PHE A 35 3.14 -10.56 -12.70
C PHE A 35 2.45 -10.82 -11.36
N TRP A 36 2.74 -9.99 -10.37
CA TRP A 36 2.11 -10.04 -9.06
C TRP A 36 0.71 -9.43 -9.10
N GLU A 37 -0.18 -10.04 -8.34
CA GLU A 37 -1.49 -9.48 -8.06
C GLU A 37 -1.80 -9.68 -6.59
N PHE A 38 -2.57 -8.78 -6.00
CA PHE A 38 -3.17 -9.04 -4.68
C PHE A 38 -4.66 -8.77 -4.69
N VAL A 39 -5.35 -9.52 -3.84
CA VAL A 39 -6.77 -9.34 -3.52
C VAL A 39 -6.90 -8.98 -2.05
N CYS A 40 -7.53 -7.83 -1.77
CA CYS A 40 -7.88 -7.39 -0.43
C CYS A 40 -9.38 -7.26 -0.28
N VAL A 41 -9.95 -7.89 0.75
CA VAL A 41 -11.39 -7.82 1.03
C VAL A 41 -11.70 -6.58 1.85
N ASP A 42 -12.36 -5.60 1.24
CA ASP A 42 -12.82 -4.39 1.94
C ASP A 42 -14.14 -4.62 2.67
N LYS A 43 -15.04 -5.42 2.09
CA LYS A 43 -16.33 -5.79 2.68
C LYS A 43 -16.71 -7.22 2.30
N GLY A 44 -17.49 -7.89 3.17
CA GLY A 44 -18.00 -9.23 2.91
C GLY A 44 -16.94 -10.30 3.05
N GLU A 45 -17.09 -11.34 2.23
CA GLU A 45 -16.18 -12.50 2.19
C GLU A 45 -16.14 -13.09 0.77
N VAL A 46 -15.01 -13.73 0.43
CA VAL A 46 -14.80 -14.39 -0.86
C VAL A 46 -14.09 -15.72 -0.67
N ASP A 47 -14.37 -16.66 -1.56
CA ASP A 47 -13.56 -17.87 -1.75
C ASP A 47 -12.49 -17.59 -2.80
N VAL A 48 -11.23 -17.73 -2.41
CA VAL A 48 -10.07 -17.51 -3.27
C VAL A 48 -9.33 -18.82 -3.46
N THR A 49 -9.10 -19.18 -4.72
CA THR A 49 -8.22 -20.27 -5.10
C THR A 49 -6.83 -19.73 -5.43
N ARG A 50 -5.78 -20.39 -4.92
CA ARG A 50 -4.38 -20.14 -5.25
C ARG A 50 -3.71 -21.48 -5.56
N GLY A 51 -3.40 -21.71 -6.82
CA GLY A 51 -2.93 -23.02 -7.28
C GLY A 51 -3.90 -24.13 -6.92
N LYS A 52 -3.58 -24.94 -5.91
CA LYS A 52 -4.44 -26.03 -5.40
C LYS A 52 -5.15 -25.71 -4.09
N ASN A 53 -4.88 -24.56 -3.51
CA ASN A 53 -5.38 -24.17 -2.20
C ASN A 53 -6.61 -23.27 -2.31
N HIS A 54 -7.64 -23.59 -1.53
CA HIS A 54 -8.86 -22.78 -1.40
C HIS A 54 -8.89 -22.13 -0.01
N THR A 55 -9.32 -20.88 0.05
CA THR A 55 -9.36 -20.13 1.30
C THR A 55 -10.48 -19.10 1.27
N ILE A 56 -11.30 -19.07 2.32
CA ILE A 56 -12.28 -18.00 2.48
C ILE A 56 -11.59 -16.81 3.16
N LEU A 57 -11.54 -15.71 2.44
CA LEU A 57 -11.06 -14.43 2.94
C LEU A 57 -12.23 -13.59 3.42
N LYS A 58 -12.03 -12.88 4.53
CA LYS A 58 -13.01 -11.99 5.16
C LYS A 58 -12.52 -10.55 5.15
N LYS A 59 -13.41 -9.62 5.47
CA LYS A 59 -13.08 -8.20 5.57
C LYS A 59 -11.74 -7.96 6.28
N GLY A 60 -10.84 -7.28 5.59
CA GLY A 60 -9.49 -6.95 6.03
C GLY A 60 -8.44 -8.00 5.68
N ASP A 61 -8.82 -9.17 5.19
CA ASP A 61 -7.85 -10.17 4.75
C ASP A 61 -7.31 -9.82 3.36
N LEU A 62 -6.05 -10.17 3.15
CA LEU A 62 -5.27 -9.87 1.96
C LEU A 62 -4.44 -11.09 1.58
N VAL A 63 -4.41 -11.41 0.29
CA VAL A 63 -3.53 -12.43 -0.28
C VAL A 63 -2.85 -11.92 -1.54
N PHE A 64 -1.67 -12.46 -1.81
CA PHE A 64 -0.93 -12.21 -3.05
C PHE A 64 -0.93 -13.46 -3.91
N HIS A 65 -1.11 -13.24 -5.21
CA HIS A 65 -0.90 -14.21 -6.28
C HIS A 65 0.46 -13.94 -6.91
N LYS A 66 1.34 -14.93 -6.86
CA LYS A 66 2.68 -14.82 -7.44
C LYS A 66 2.64 -15.03 -8.97
N PRO A 67 3.63 -14.55 -9.71
CA PRO A 67 3.73 -14.80 -11.14
C PRO A 67 3.53 -16.26 -11.50
N ASN A 68 2.69 -16.52 -12.53
CA ASN A 68 2.34 -17.83 -13.07
C ASN A 68 1.56 -18.76 -12.11
N GLU A 69 1.02 -18.24 -11.03
CA GLU A 69 0.11 -18.97 -10.15
C GLU A 69 -1.33 -18.87 -10.69
N PHE A 70 -1.97 -20.00 -10.91
CA PHE A 70 -3.41 -20.01 -11.22
C PHE A 70 -4.19 -19.52 -9.99
N HIS A 71 -5.12 -18.60 -10.20
CA HIS A 71 -5.98 -18.07 -9.16
C HIS A 71 -7.38 -17.74 -9.68
N ASN A 72 -8.36 -17.82 -8.79
CA ASN A 72 -9.71 -17.31 -9.03
C ASN A 72 -10.30 -16.72 -7.75
N VAL A 73 -11.41 -15.99 -7.92
CA VAL A 73 -12.16 -15.37 -6.84
C VAL A 73 -13.65 -15.60 -7.07
N ASN A 74 -14.33 -16.16 -6.08
CA ASN A 74 -15.76 -16.42 -6.14
C ASN A 74 -16.46 -15.85 -4.90
N ALA A 75 -17.65 -15.31 -5.09
CA ALA A 75 -18.51 -14.96 -3.95
C ALA A 75 -18.96 -16.23 -3.23
N THR A 76 -19.12 -16.16 -1.89
CA THR A 76 -19.56 -17.30 -1.08
C THR A 76 -21.07 -17.55 -1.15
N GLY A 77 -21.82 -16.67 -1.81
CA GLY A 77 -23.29 -16.73 -1.88
C GLY A 77 -24.01 -16.11 -0.67
N HIS A 78 -23.27 -15.67 0.35
CA HIS A 78 -23.88 -15.16 1.59
C HIS A 78 -23.83 -13.63 1.71
N ILE A 79 -22.66 -13.03 1.48
CA ILE A 79 -22.45 -11.59 1.65
C ILE A 79 -21.74 -11.06 0.40
N ALA A 80 -22.34 -10.07 -0.25
CA ALA A 80 -21.77 -9.40 -1.40
C ALA A 80 -20.41 -8.77 -1.04
N PRO A 81 -19.30 -9.14 -1.73
CA PRO A 81 -17.98 -8.67 -1.42
C PRO A 81 -17.63 -7.36 -2.12
N ASN A 82 -16.87 -6.51 -1.44
CA ASN A 82 -16.13 -5.43 -2.09
C ASN A 82 -14.63 -5.75 -2.00
N LEU A 83 -13.96 -5.66 -3.14
CA LEU A 83 -12.56 -6.06 -3.28
C LEU A 83 -11.71 -4.94 -3.86
N VAL A 84 -10.50 -4.79 -3.33
CA VAL A 84 -9.41 -4.08 -4.01
C VAL A 84 -8.51 -5.13 -4.64
N VAL A 85 -8.31 -5.03 -5.96
CA VAL A 85 -7.41 -5.91 -6.72
C VAL A 85 -6.41 -5.05 -7.46
N ILE A 86 -5.11 -5.30 -7.26
CA ILE A 86 -4.06 -4.54 -7.93
C ILE A 86 -3.02 -5.51 -8.49
N SER A 87 -2.77 -5.37 -9.81
CA SER A 87 -1.81 -6.19 -10.54
C SER A 87 -0.62 -5.33 -10.97
N PHE A 88 0.61 -5.79 -10.65
CA PHE A 88 1.81 -5.00 -10.86
C PHE A 88 3.06 -5.87 -11.09
N GLU A 89 4.06 -5.26 -11.70
CA GLU A 89 5.37 -5.85 -11.91
C GLU A 89 6.34 -5.46 -10.80
N CYS A 90 6.94 -6.47 -10.19
CA CYS A 90 8.02 -6.31 -9.22
C CYS A 90 8.91 -7.55 -9.26
N HIS A 91 10.24 -7.35 -9.37
CA HIS A 91 11.22 -8.42 -9.48
C HIS A 91 12.12 -8.54 -8.24
N ASP A 92 11.87 -7.74 -7.20
CA ASP A 92 12.67 -7.75 -5.99
C ASP A 92 12.40 -8.99 -5.13
N ASP A 93 13.44 -9.55 -4.56
CA ASP A 93 13.37 -10.73 -3.68
C ASP A 93 12.49 -10.48 -2.45
N ALA A 94 12.30 -9.23 -2.04
CA ALA A 94 11.40 -8.86 -0.97
C ALA A 94 9.96 -9.35 -1.19
N MET A 95 9.54 -9.54 -2.45
CA MET A 95 8.22 -10.05 -2.79
C MET A 95 7.99 -11.52 -2.37
N TYR A 96 9.05 -12.32 -2.21
CA TYR A 96 8.93 -13.68 -1.68
C TYR A 96 8.33 -13.74 -0.27
N PHE A 97 8.38 -12.63 0.47
CA PHE A 97 7.69 -12.51 1.76
C PHE A 97 6.19 -12.80 1.66
N PHE A 98 5.55 -12.45 0.55
CA PHE A 98 4.10 -12.58 0.35
C PHE A 98 3.65 -13.96 -0.09
N ASN A 99 4.58 -14.87 -0.42
CA ASN A 99 4.25 -16.22 -0.86
C ASN A 99 3.44 -16.98 0.21
N ASP A 100 2.33 -17.55 -0.22
CA ASP A 100 1.47 -18.45 0.56
C ASP A 100 0.96 -17.87 1.90
N ARG A 101 1.01 -16.55 2.07
CA ARG A 101 0.53 -15.87 3.28
C ARG A 101 -0.88 -15.32 3.10
N ILE A 102 -1.65 -15.41 4.18
CA ILE A 102 -2.85 -14.60 4.37
C ILE A 102 -2.45 -13.53 5.37
N LEU A 103 -2.58 -12.29 4.96
CA LEU A 103 -2.28 -11.12 5.79
C LEU A 103 -3.58 -10.41 6.15
N ARG A 104 -3.53 -9.59 7.17
CA ARG A 104 -4.67 -8.74 7.55
C ARG A 104 -4.22 -7.29 7.59
N ILE A 105 -4.90 -6.44 6.84
CA ILE A 105 -4.59 -5.02 6.79
C ILE A 105 -5.04 -4.30 8.07
N ASP A 106 -4.27 -3.32 8.49
CA ASP A 106 -4.63 -2.35 9.52
C ASP A 106 -5.20 -1.05 8.91
N GLU A 107 -5.38 -0.04 9.75
CA GLU A 107 -5.92 1.25 9.30
C GLU A 107 -4.96 2.00 8.36
N THR A 108 -3.65 1.92 8.61
CA THR A 108 -2.63 2.56 7.75
C THR A 108 -2.67 1.97 6.35
N GLU A 109 -2.69 0.66 6.24
CA GLU A 109 -2.74 -0.06 4.96
C GLU A 109 -4.06 0.17 4.22
N ARG A 110 -5.17 0.24 4.96
CA ARG A 110 -6.48 0.60 4.40
C ARG A 110 -6.48 2.00 3.79
N ASN A 111 -5.90 2.97 4.49
CA ASN A 111 -5.78 4.35 4.00
C ASN A 111 -4.91 4.42 2.74
N LEU A 112 -3.79 3.69 2.70
CA LEU A 112 -2.94 3.62 1.51
C LEU A 112 -3.67 3.02 0.30
N LEU A 113 -4.48 1.97 0.49
CA LEU A 113 -5.31 1.41 -0.59
C LEU A 113 -6.35 2.43 -1.07
N ALA A 114 -7.00 3.16 -0.15
CA ALA A 114 -7.95 4.21 -0.52
C ALA A 114 -7.27 5.33 -1.32
N ASP A 115 -6.08 5.77 -0.92
CA ASP A 115 -5.30 6.78 -1.63
C ASP A 115 -4.91 6.30 -3.04
N ILE A 116 -4.51 5.03 -3.21
CA ILE A 116 -4.25 4.44 -4.53
C ILE A 116 -5.49 4.51 -5.42
N ILE A 117 -6.68 4.14 -4.90
CA ILE A 117 -7.93 4.19 -5.66
C ILE A 117 -8.31 5.64 -6.04
N ILE A 118 -8.10 6.59 -5.13
CA ILE A 118 -8.34 8.02 -5.39
C ILE A 118 -7.43 8.51 -6.53
N GLU A 119 -6.14 8.23 -6.47
CA GLU A 119 -5.19 8.63 -7.51
C GLU A 119 -5.47 7.91 -8.84
N ALA A 120 -5.85 6.63 -8.81
CA ALA A 120 -6.24 5.90 -10.01
C ALA A 120 -7.45 6.54 -10.71
N ARG A 121 -8.47 6.96 -9.96
CA ARG A 121 -9.64 7.69 -10.49
C ARG A 121 -9.27 9.07 -11.06
N ARG A 122 -8.21 9.70 -10.58
CA ARG A 122 -7.69 10.97 -11.10
C ARG A 122 -6.89 10.78 -12.38
N CYS A 123 -6.17 9.67 -12.48
CA CYS A 123 -5.20 9.38 -13.52
C CYS A 123 -5.80 8.70 -14.75
N PHE A 124 -6.69 7.72 -14.54
CA PHE A 124 -7.18 6.84 -15.60
C PHE A 124 -8.60 7.17 -16.05
N ASP A 125 -8.83 7.06 -17.36
CA ASP A 125 -10.14 7.21 -17.99
C ASP A 125 -10.78 5.84 -18.23
N CYS A 126 -11.06 5.15 -17.12
CA CYS A 126 -11.71 3.85 -17.13
C CYS A 126 -12.52 3.65 -15.84
N ARG A 127 -13.42 2.67 -15.88
CA ARG A 127 -14.15 2.22 -14.70
C ARG A 127 -13.27 1.21 -13.94
N LEU A 128 -13.01 1.48 -12.66
CA LEU A 128 -12.21 0.56 -11.82
C LEU A 128 -12.99 -0.68 -11.36
N ASP A 129 -14.30 -0.73 -11.62
CA ASP A 129 -15.19 -1.85 -11.32
C ASP A 129 -15.50 -2.74 -12.55
N ASP A 130 -14.81 -2.54 -13.66
CA ASP A 130 -14.93 -3.37 -14.86
C ASP A 130 -14.00 -4.61 -14.77
N PRO A 131 -14.55 -5.83 -14.62
CA PRO A 131 -13.73 -7.04 -14.53
C PRO A 131 -13.09 -7.45 -15.86
N TYR A 132 -13.51 -6.84 -16.97
CA TYR A 132 -12.98 -7.10 -18.32
C TYR A 132 -12.00 -6.01 -18.79
N LEU A 133 -11.57 -5.14 -17.88
CA LEU A 133 -10.64 -4.07 -18.20
C LEU A 133 -9.29 -4.64 -18.66
N GLN A 134 -8.95 -4.40 -19.92
CA GLN A 134 -7.69 -4.90 -20.52
C GLN A 134 -6.56 -3.88 -20.48
N ASN A 135 -6.88 -2.60 -20.34
CA ASN A 135 -5.91 -1.53 -20.27
C ASN A 135 -6.48 -0.35 -19.46
N MET A 136 -5.60 0.49 -18.97
CA MET A 136 -5.94 1.68 -18.18
C MET A 136 -5.48 2.93 -18.93
N PRO A 137 -6.29 3.46 -19.87
CA PRO A 137 -5.94 4.67 -20.62
C PRO A 137 -5.82 5.86 -19.66
N LEU A 138 -4.82 6.69 -19.90
CA LEU A 138 -4.64 7.93 -19.16
C LEU A 138 -5.69 8.96 -19.60
N LYS A 139 -6.14 9.79 -18.67
CA LYS A 139 -6.96 10.97 -18.96
C LYS A 139 -6.14 12.01 -19.72
N ASP A 140 -6.78 12.76 -20.62
CA ASP A 140 -6.15 13.85 -21.34
C ASP A 140 -5.65 14.98 -20.43
N SER A 141 -6.32 15.20 -19.30
CA SER A 141 -5.93 16.15 -18.25
C SER A 141 -5.35 15.39 -17.05
N ASP A 142 -4.05 15.14 -17.06
CA ASP A 142 -3.38 14.46 -15.95
C ASP A 142 -3.22 15.40 -14.75
N VAL A 143 -3.52 14.88 -13.56
CA VAL A 143 -3.20 15.57 -12.30
C VAL A 143 -1.71 15.38 -12.05
N PHE A 144 -0.99 16.47 -11.84
CA PHE A 144 0.45 16.46 -11.60
C PHE A 144 0.83 15.41 -10.55
N GLY A 145 1.66 14.45 -10.95
CA GLY A 145 2.21 13.43 -10.08
C GLY A 145 1.27 12.28 -9.71
N ALA A 146 0.05 12.17 -10.24
CA ALA A 146 -0.90 11.12 -9.89
C ALA A 146 -0.33 9.72 -10.09
N GLN A 147 0.31 9.44 -11.22
CA GLN A 147 0.98 8.15 -11.48
C GLN A 147 2.10 7.88 -10.47
N GLN A 148 2.88 8.91 -10.12
CA GLN A 148 3.94 8.78 -9.13
C GLN A 148 3.37 8.52 -7.73
N MET A 149 2.26 9.16 -7.36
CA MET A 149 1.60 8.92 -6.08
C MET A 149 1.06 7.50 -5.96
N ILE A 150 0.45 6.94 -7.02
CA ILE A 150 0.08 5.52 -7.06
C ILE A 150 1.30 4.63 -6.74
N LYS A 151 2.42 4.88 -7.40
CA LYS A 151 3.66 4.13 -7.20
C LYS A 151 4.16 4.25 -5.75
N LEU A 152 4.22 5.46 -5.20
CA LEU A 152 4.69 5.73 -3.84
C LEU A 152 3.78 5.07 -2.78
N TYR A 153 2.46 5.18 -2.93
CA TYR A 153 1.51 4.56 -2.01
C TYR A 153 1.61 3.03 -2.07
N LEU A 154 1.74 2.44 -3.26
CA LEU A 154 1.88 0.99 -3.39
C LEU A 154 3.22 0.49 -2.80
N GLN A 155 4.33 1.19 -3.04
CA GLN A 155 5.61 0.88 -2.40
C GLN A 155 5.50 0.98 -0.87
N HIS A 156 4.90 2.05 -0.35
CA HIS A 156 4.68 2.22 1.08
C HIS A 156 3.82 1.09 1.66
N PHE A 157 2.73 0.73 0.99
CA PHE A 157 1.85 -0.37 1.38
C PHE A 157 2.62 -1.71 1.52
N LEU A 158 3.40 -2.08 0.51
CA LEU A 158 4.20 -3.31 0.51
C LEU A 158 5.26 -3.30 1.63
N ILE A 159 6.00 -2.20 1.77
CA ILE A 159 7.03 -2.05 2.81
C ILE A 159 6.40 -2.09 4.21
N HIS A 160 5.25 -1.44 4.40
CA HIS A 160 4.56 -1.41 5.70
C HIS A 160 4.11 -2.81 6.10
N LEU A 161 3.49 -3.59 5.19
CA LEU A 161 3.12 -4.99 5.41
C LEU A 161 4.32 -5.85 5.82
N ILE A 162 5.42 -5.78 5.06
CA ILE A 162 6.63 -6.54 5.36
C ILE A 162 7.14 -6.19 6.75
N ARG A 163 7.26 -4.90 7.08
CA ARG A 163 7.75 -4.45 8.40
C ARG A 163 6.86 -4.92 9.54
N ARG A 164 5.55 -4.83 9.37
CA ARG A 164 4.58 -5.20 10.41
C ARG A 164 4.56 -6.70 10.70
N TYR A 165 4.74 -7.53 9.68
CA TYR A 165 4.71 -8.99 9.80
C TYR A 165 6.08 -9.65 9.94
N SER A 166 7.17 -8.96 9.61
CA SER A 166 8.53 -9.46 9.81
C SER A 166 9.00 -9.18 11.23
N ASN A 167 8.35 -9.63 12.25
CA ASN A 167 8.64 -9.36 13.68
C ASN A 167 9.08 -7.91 13.92
N PRO A 168 8.50 -7.16 14.84
CA PRO A 168 8.99 -5.85 15.15
C PRO A 168 10.48 -6.02 15.42
N VAL A 169 11.33 -5.39 14.59
CA VAL A 169 12.69 -5.11 15.01
C VAL A 169 12.47 -4.33 16.28
N VAL A 170 12.57 -5.01 17.42
CA VAL A 170 12.78 -4.33 18.69
C VAL A 170 14.13 -3.68 18.47
N LEU A 171 14.08 -2.45 17.93
CA LEU A 171 15.25 -1.61 17.85
C LEU A 171 15.78 -1.62 19.28
N PRO A 172 16.96 -2.21 19.55
CA PRO A 172 17.49 -2.25 20.90
C PRO A 172 17.41 -0.82 21.38
N LYS A 173 16.87 -0.58 22.60
CA LYS A 173 16.80 0.76 23.20
C LYS A 173 18.13 1.54 23.11
N LYS A 174 19.22 0.85 22.84
CA LYS A 174 20.57 1.35 22.57
C LYS A 174 20.72 2.05 21.20
N LEU A 175 19.87 1.77 20.21
CA LEU A 175 19.85 2.50 18.92
C LEU A 175 18.98 3.76 18.97
N LEU A 176 18.04 3.85 19.93
CA LEU A 176 17.35 5.10 20.27
C LEU A 176 18.22 6.06 21.09
N LYS A 177 19.35 5.56 21.61
CA LYS A 177 20.46 6.37 22.14
C LYS A 177 21.60 6.38 21.13
N THR A 178 21.35 6.68 19.87
CA THR A 178 22.36 7.30 19.06
C THR A 178 22.59 8.64 19.71
N GLU A 179 23.73 8.73 20.44
CA GLU A 179 24.34 10.02 20.64
C GLU A 179 24.24 10.71 19.28
N ALA A 180 23.48 11.79 19.21
CA ALA A 180 23.53 12.65 18.04
C ALA A 180 25.01 12.84 17.72
N PRO A 181 25.44 12.71 16.45
CA PRO A 181 26.83 12.95 16.12
C PRO A 181 27.17 14.26 16.83
N LYS A 182 28.27 14.28 17.56
CA LYS A 182 28.78 15.48 18.21
C LYS A 182 29.06 16.50 17.11
N ALA A 183 27.98 17.06 16.56
CA ALA A 183 28.08 18.27 15.79
C ALA A 183 28.58 19.30 16.78
N THR A 184 29.69 19.84 16.51
CA THR A 184 30.21 21.09 17.08
C THR A 184 29.25 22.21 16.62
N LYS A 185 27.97 22.11 17.02
CA LYS A 185 26.96 23.15 16.83
C LYS A 185 26.83 23.90 18.11
N SER A 186 26.80 25.21 18.00
CA SER A 186 26.69 26.13 19.13
C SER A 186 25.46 25.75 19.98
N LYS A 187 25.58 25.92 21.29
CA LYS A 187 24.47 25.73 22.24
C LYS A 187 23.18 26.45 21.81
N SER A 188 23.33 27.53 21.05
CA SER A 188 22.28 28.38 20.50
C SER A 188 21.32 27.64 19.54
N ASP A 189 21.84 26.77 18.67
CA ASP A 189 20.98 26.11 17.63
C ASP A 189 20.08 25.03 18.25
N ALA A 190 20.55 24.33 19.27
CA ALA A 190 19.75 23.33 19.99
C ALA A 190 18.64 23.99 20.84
N GLU A 191 18.93 25.15 21.44
CA GLU A 191 17.95 25.93 22.24
C GLU A 191 16.86 26.52 21.30
N VAL A 192 17.22 27.00 20.12
CA VAL A 192 16.26 27.51 19.14
C VAL A 192 15.36 26.35 18.62
N PHE A 193 15.94 25.20 18.28
CA PHE A 193 15.17 24.05 17.85
C PHE A 193 14.17 23.57 18.90
N ASN A 194 14.60 23.44 20.16
CA ASN A 194 13.72 23.04 21.26
C ASN A 194 12.58 24.03 21.48
N ARG A 195 12.89 25.34 21.47
CA ARG A 195 11.85 26.38 21.61
C ARG A 195 10.82 26.35 20.50
N VAL A 196 11.25 26.12 19.25
CA VAL A 196 10.34 25.97 18.10
C VAL A 196 9.45 24.73 18.25
N THR A 197 10.04 23.60 18.67
CA THR A 197 9.29 22.36 18.90
C THR A 197 8.26 22.53 20.04
N ASP A 198 8.66 23.09 21.18
CA ASP A 198 7.77 23.33 22.32
C ASP A 198 6.63 24.30 21.94
N TYR A 199 6.94 25.32 21.14
CA TYR A 199 5.93 26.25 20.67
C TYR A 199 4.92 25.58 19.73
N LEU A 200 5.40 24.78 18.77
CA LEU A 200 4.54 24.03 17.84
C LEU A 200 3.67 23.00 18.59
N GLU A 201 4.22 22.27 19.54
CA GLU A 201 3.47 21.29 20.35
C GLU A 201 2.38 21.96 21.20
N SER A 202 2.65 23.15 21.76
CA SER A 202 1.67 23.88 22.55
C SER A 202 0.55 24.54 21.72
N HIS A 203 0.74 24.68 20.39
CA HIS A 203 -0.18 25.38 19.48
C HIS A 203 -0.71 24.49 18.35
N LEU A 204 -0.65 23.16 18.48
CA LEU A 204 -1.09 22.20 17.46
C LEU A 204 -2.54 22.39 16.97
N THR A 205 -3.37 23.12 17.72
CA THR A 205 -4.77 23.39 17.37
C THR A 205 -5.02 24.81 16.84
N THR A 206 -3.98 25.63 16.72
CA THR A 206 -4.07 27.03 16.29
C THR A 206 -3.26 27.27 15.02
N HIS A 207 -3.71 28.24 14.22
CA HIS A 207 -2.96 28.69 13.04
C HIS A 207 -1.69 29.42 13.51
N VAL A 208 -0.51 28.82 13.22
CA VAL A 208 0.81 29.40 13.56
C VAL A 208 1.43 30.03 12.32
N THR A 209 1.91 31.25 12.41
CA THR A 209 2.65 31.94 11.35
C THR A 209 4.13 32.00 11.65
N ILE A 210 4.97 32.12 10.61
CA ILE A 210 6.45 32.18 10.74
C ILE A 210 6.90 33.34 11.65
N ASP A 211 6.15 34.44 11.69
CA ASP A 211 6.47 35.61 12.52
C ASP A 211 6.19 35.39 14.02
N GLN A 212 5.58 34.25 14.39
CA GLN A 212 5.24 33.87 15.76
C GLN A 212 6.20 32.81 16.37
N ILE A 213 7.12 32.28 15.56
CA ILE A 213 8.15 31.32 15.94
C ILE A 213 9.50 32.04 16.16
#